data_be98ee4d816c4e9def2f3d8790407edf
#
_entry.id   be98ee4d816c4e9def2f3d8790407edf
#
_cell.length_a   1.000
_cell.length_b   1.000
_cell.length_c   1.000
_cell.angle_alpha   90.00
_cell.angle_beta   90.00
_cell.angle_gamma   90.00
#
_symmetry.space_group_name_H-M   'P 1'
#
loop_
_entity.id
_entity.type
_entity.pdbx_description
1 polymer ?
#
loop_
_entity_poly.entity_id
_entity_poly.type
_entity_poly.pdbx_seq_one_letter_code
_entity_poly.pdbx_strand_id
1 'polypeptide(L)'
;MKLHDTQITNYLTFCKSQKCLDVKTIRAYKIDLTHFASTMPAETSLYDIASRQIESYIAHLHSIYKPKTAKRKIASLKAFFHYCEFYEFIERNPFDKIQIRFREPVILPKTIPLQTLELFLSTIYNQRQLATTSYQQKNALRDAAVILSLIHI
;
A
#
# COMPACT_ATOMS: atom_id res chain seq x y z
N MET A 1 -16.52 -1.89 -25.49
CA MET A 1 -16.03 -1.28 -24.25
C MET A 1 -16.68 -2.09 -23.12
N LYS A 2 -15.89 -2.83 -22.37
CA LYS A 2 -16.44 -3.71 -21.34
C LYS A 2 -17.00 -2.87 -20.19
N LEU A 3 -18.15 -3.26 -19.64
CA LEU A 3 -18.82 -2.54 -18.55
C LEU A 3 -17.87 -2.27 -17.36
N HIS A 4 -16.95 -3.18 -17.12
CA HIS A 4 -15.90 -3.07 -16.10
C HIS A 4 -14.95 -1.87 -16.32
N ASP A 5 -14.59 -1.57 -17.56
CA ASP A 5 -13.64 -0.48 -17.87
C ASP A 5 -14.25 0.88 -17.53
N THR A 6 -15.55 1.06 -17.79
CA THR A 6 -16.27 2.30 -17.47
C THR A 6 -16.37 2.50 -15.97
N GLN A 7 -16.76 1.46 -15.21
CA GLN A 7 -16.91 1.56 -13.75
C GLN A 7 -15.56 1.77 -13.05
N ILE A 8 -14.51 1.10 -13.51
CA ILE A 8 -13.15 1.31 -12.99
C ILE A 8 -12.71 2.75 -13.26
N THR A 9 -12.96 3.28 -14.47
CA THR A 9 -12.60 4.66 -14.83
C THR A 9 -13.35 5.68 -13.97
N ASN A 10 -14.66 5.47 -13.75
CA ASN A 10 -15.47 6.33 -12.89
C ASN A 10 -14.97 6.31 -11.44
N TYR A 11 -14.64 5.13 -10.91
CA TYR A 11 -14.07 4.99 -9.58
C TYR A 11 -12.71 5.70 -9.43
N LEU A 12 -11.81 5.57 -10.41
CA LEU A 12 -10.52 6.25 -10.38
C LEU A 12 -10.66 7.78 -10.46
N THR A 13 -11.65 8.26 -11.22
CA THR A 13 -11.99 9.69 -11.29
C THR A 13 -12.53 10.17 -9.94
N PHE A 14 -13.42 9.41 -9.31
CA PHE A 14 -13.91 9.67 -7.96
C PHE A 14 -12.76 9.71 -6.93
N CYS A 15 -11.85 8.75 -6.99
CA CYS A 15 -10.67 8.73 -6.10
C CYS A 15 -9.79 9.97 -6.27
N LYS A 16 -9.68 10.49 -7.49
CA LYS A 16 -8.91 11.69 -7.80
C LYS A 16 -9.63 12.97 -7.34
N SER A 17 -10.90 13.11 -7.68
CA SER A 17 -11.65 14.36 -7.52
C SER A 17 -12.25 14.54 -6.14
N GLN A 18 -12.76 13.46 -5.53
CA GLN A 18 -13.48 13.55 -4.25
C GLN A 18 -12.65 13.05 -3.07
N LYS A 19 -11.90 11.94 -3.25
CA LYS A 19 -11.00 11.44 -2.19
C LYS A 19 -9.64 12.11 -2.17
N CYS A 20 -9.28 12.90 -3.18
CA CYS A 20 -8.00 13.60 -3.31
C CYS A 20 -6.79 12.67 -3.08
N LEU A 21 -6.86 11.43 -3.56
CA LEU A 21 -5.80 10.46 -3.36
C LEU A 21 -4.56 10.79 -4.21
N ASP A 22 -3.39 10.45 -3.68
CA ASP A 22 -2.11 10.61 -4.38
C ASP A 22 -2.10 9.84 -5.72
N VAL A 23 -1.40 10.41 -6.70
CA VAL A 23 -1.26 9.85 -8.05
C VAL A 23 -0.71 8.41 -8.04
N LYS A 24 0.24 8.12 -7.13
CA LYS A 24 0.81 6.77 -6.97
C LYS A 24 -0.24 5.76 -6.49
N THR A 25 -1.12 6.18 -5.58
CA THR A 25 -2.23 5.35 -5.08
C THR A 25 -3.25 5.07 -6.19
N ILE A 26 -3.63 6.08 -6.96
CA ILE A 26 -4.56 5.93 -8.10
C ILE A 26 -3.98 4.99 -9.15
N ARG A 27 -2.68 5.12 -9.46
CA ARG A 27 -1.98 4.23 -10.38
C ARG A 27 -1.97 2.78 -9.87
N ALA A 28 -1.72 2.58 -8.58
CA ALA A 28 -1.77 1.25 -7.97
C ALA A 28 -3.18 0.64 -8.05
N TYR A 29 -4.22 1.41 -7.74
CA TYR A 29 -5.62 0.99 -7.88
C TYR A 29 -5.95 0.59 -9.32
N LYS A 30 -5.55 1.42 -10.30
CA LYS A 30 -5.75 1.09 -11.71
C LYS A 30 -5.14 -0.26 -12.07
N ILE A 31 -3.87 -0.49 -11.72
CA ILE A 31 -3.16 -1.75 -12.00
C ILE A 31 -3.87 -2.95 -11.33
N ASP A 32 -4.28 -2.79 -10.06
CA ASP A 32 -4.90 -3.87 -9.31
C ASP A 32 -6.29 -4.23 -9.84
N LEU A 33 -7.10 -3.23 -10.17
CA LEU A 33 -8.44 -3.43 -10.72
C LEU A 33 -8.41 -3.98 -12.16
N THR A 34 -7.49 -3.48 -12.99
CA THR A 34 -7.29 -4.03 -14.34
C THR A 34 -6.83 -5.49 -14.28
N HIS A 35 -5.93 -5.83 -13.36
CA HIS A 35 -5.50 -7.21 -13.14
C HIS A 35 -6.67 -8.11 -12.73
N PHE A 36 -7.53 -7.66 -11.80
CA PHE A 36 -8.74 -8.40 -11.43
C PHE A 36 -9.67 -8.59 -12.65
N ALA A 37 -9.96 -7.52 -13.38
CA ALA A 37 -10.83 -7.57 -14.55
C ALA A 37 -10.29 -8.53 -15.64
N SER A 38 -8.96 -8.64 -15.80
CA SER A 38 -8.36 -9.58 -16.76
C SER A 38 -8.48 -11.05 -16.34
N THR A 39 -8.73 -11.34 -15.07
CA THR A 39 -8.94 -12.72 -14.58
C THR A 39 -10.39 -13.17 -14.71
N MET A 40 -11.31 -12.25 -15.00
CA MET A 40 -12.73 -12.57 -15.19
C MET A 40 -13.02 -12.90 -16.66
N PRO A 41 -14.00 -13.78 -16.94
CA PRO A 41 -14.47 -13.99 -18.30
C PRO A 41 -14.91 -12.70 -18.97
N ALA A 42 -14.68 -12.58 -20.27
CA ALA A 42 -14.89 -11.35 -21.04
C ALA A 42 -16.32 -10.79 -20.95
N GLU A 43 -17.31 -11.67 -20.80
CA GLU A 43 -18.75 -11.35 -20.76
C GLU A 43 -19.28 -11.17 -19.33
N THR A 44 -18.43 -11.29 -18.31
CA THR A 44 -18.90 -11.16 -16.91
C THR A 44 -19.28 -9.72 -16.63
N SER A 45 -20.55 -9.51 -16.23
CA SER A 45 -21.03 -8.22 -15.74
C SER A 45 -20.58 -7.99 -14.29
N LEU A 46 -20.50 -6.74 -13.87
CA LEU A 46 -20.19 -6.36 -12.48
C LEU A 46 -21.24 -6.94 -11.52
N TYR A 47 -22.51 -7.03 -11.96
CA TYR A 47 -23.62 -7.58 -11.20
C TYR A 47 -23.52 -9.09 -10.97
N ASP A 48 -22.81 -9.80 -11.86
CA ASP A 48 -22.68 -11.26 -11.84
C ASP A 48 -21.50 -11.72 -10.99
N ILE A 49 -20.72 -10.78 -10.43
CA ILE A 49 -19.57 -11.11 -9.61
C ILE A 49 -20.02 -11.54 -8.22
N ALA A 50 -20.06 -12.86 -8.02
CA ALA A 50 -20.38 -13.45 -6.72
C ALA A 50 -19.17 -13.57 -5.80
N SER A 51 -19.41 -13.75 -4.50
CA SER A 51 -18.36 -13.96 -3.48
C SER A 51 -17.40 -15.09 -3.85
N ARG A 52 -17.90 -16.17 -4.48
CA ARG A 52 -17.06 -17.31 -4.91
C ARG A 52 -15.96 -16.92 -5.92
N GLN A 53 -16.24 -16.01 -6.84
CA GLN A 53 -15.24 -15.53 -7.81
C GLN A 53 -14.17 -14.68 -7.11
N ILE A 54 -14.57 -13.88 -6.13
CA ILE A 54 -13.64 -13.12 -5.29
C ILE A 54 -12.75 -14.06 -4.46
N GLU A 55 -13.32 -15.09 -3.84
CA GLU A 55 -12.56 -16.10 -3.09
C GLU A 55 -11.54 -16.83 -3.98
N SER A 56 -11.94 -17.23 -5.18
CA SER A 56 -11.04 -17.84 -6.16
C SER A 56 -9.89 -16.88 -6.54
N TYR A 57 -10.19 -15.62 -6.77
CA TYR A 57 -9.18 -14.60 -7.05
C TYR A 57 -8.23 -14.38 -5.86
N ILE A 58 -8.74 -14.33 -4.63
CA ILE A 58 -7.94 -14.23 -3.41
C ILE A 58 -6.99 -15.42 -3.29
N ALA A 59 -7.48 -16.64 -3.50
CA ALA A 59 -6.65 -17.85 -3.50
C ALA A 59 -5.53 -17.78 -4.55
N HIS A 60 -5.85 -17.31 -5.76
CA HIS A 60 -4.87 -17.06 -6.81
C HIS A 60 -3.82 -16.02 -6.41
N LEU A 61 -4.22 -14.92 -5.78
CA LEU A 61 -3.27 -13.91 -5.27
C LEU A 61 -2.33 -14.48 -4.21
N HIS A 62 -2.83 -15.32 -3.32
CA HIS A 62 -2.01 -15.96 -2.29
C HIS A 62 -0.99 -16.96 -2.85
N SER A 63 -1.28 -17.59 -4.00
CA SER A 63 -0.34 -18.54 -4.64
C SER A 63 0.82 -17.85 -5.37
N ILE A 64 0.60 -16.61 -5.87
CA ILE A 64 1.58 -15.92 -6.73
C ILE A 64 2.32 -14.81 -5.98
N TYR A 65 1.64 -14.09 -5.09
CA TYR A 65 2.19 -12.87 -4.50
C TYR A 65 2.56 -13.04 -3.03
N LYS A 66 3.57 -12.29 -2.59
CA LYS A 66 3.89 -12.16 -1.16
C LYS A 66 2.69 -11.57 -0.40
N PRO A 67 2.50 -11.93 0.90
CA PRO A 67 1.33 -11.52 1.69
C PRO A 67 1.05 -10.02 1.65
N LYS A 68 2.07 -9.18 1.73
CA LYS A 68 1.95 -7.72 1.68
C LYS A 68 1.36 -7.22 0.34
N THR A 69 1.77 -7.83 -0.78
CA THR A 69 1.27 -7.48 -2.12
C THR A 69 -0.17 -7.96 -2.31
N ALA A 70 -0.47 -9.20 -1.90
CA ALA A 70 -1.82 -9.74 -1.94
C ALA A 70 -2.79 -8.89 -1.10
N LYS A 71 -2.41 -8.52 0.12
CA LYS A 71 -3.19 -7.66 1.01
C LYS A 71 -3.51 -6.31 0.35
N ARG A 72 -2.53 -5.66 -0.30
CA ARG A 72 -2.75 -4.40 -1.01
C ARG A 72 -3.74 -4.56 -2.16
N LYS A 73 -3.58 -5.59 -3.00
CA LYS A 73 -4.48 -5.87 -4.14
C LYS A 73 -5.92 -6.14 -3.68
N ILE A 74 -6.09 -6.90 -2.63
CA ILE A 74 -7.41 -7.19 -2.04
C ILE A 74 -8.02 -5.91 -1.44
N ALA A 75 -7.24 -5.07 -0.78
CA ALA A 75 -7.71 -3.79 -0.24
C ALA A 75 -8.20 -2.84 -1.36
N SER A 76 -7.47 -2.76 -2.48
CA SER A 76 -7.89 -1.98 -3.66
C SER A 76 -9.24 -2.47 -4.21
N LEU A 77 -9.40 -3.78 -4.31
CA LEU A 77 -10.63 -4.41 -4.81
C LEU A 77 -11.80 -4.20 -3.84
N LYS A 78 -11.58 -4.39 -2.55
CA LYS A 78 -12.59 -4.15 -1.50
C LYS A 78 -13.08 -2.70 -1.52
N ALA A 79 -12.18 -1.73 -1.68
CA ALA A 79 -12.54 -0.32 -1.77
C ALA A 79 -13.36 0.00 -3.04
N PHE A 80 -13.07 -0.67 -4.16
CA PHE A 80 -13.85 -0.54 -5.39
C PHE A 80 -15.27 -1.11 -5.26
N PHE A 81 -15.43 -2.33 -4.70
CA PHE A 81 -16.76 -2.91 -4.52
C PHE A 81 -17.60 -2.14 -3.50
N HIS A 82 -16.99 -1.58 -2.46
CA HIS A 82 -17.69 -0.68 -1.55
C HIS A 82 -18.18 0.60 -2.26
N TYR A 83 -17.38 1.16 -3.17
CA TYR A 83 -17.83 2.27 -4.02
C TYR A 83 -19.00 1.86 -4.91
N CYS A 84 -18.94 0.68 -5.53
CA CYS A 84 -20.02 0.19 -6.39
C CYS A 84 -21.31 -0.02 -5.64
N GLU A 85 -21.27 -0.53 -4.42
CA GLU A 85 -22.43 -0.70 -3.54
C GLU A 85 -22.98 0.68 -3.10
N PHE A 86 -22.12 1.60 -2.65
CA PHE A 86 -22.54 2.93 -2.20
C PHE A 86 -23.26 3.74 -3.28
N TYR A 87 -22.84 3.61 -4.54
CA TYR A 87 -23.50 4.26 -5.68
C TYR A 87 -24.53 3.37 -6.38
N GLU A 88 -24.98 2.32 -5.71
CA GLU A 88 -26.07 1.43 -6.19
C GLU A 88 -25.77 0.76 -7.55
N PHE A 89 -24.49 0.63 -7.92
CA PHE A 89 -24.10 -0.14 -9.11
C PHE A 89 -24.18 -1.65 -8.90
N ILE A 90 -24.24 -2.10 -7.65
CA ILE A 90 -24.50 -3.47 -7.24
C ILE A 90 -25.42 -3.45 -6.02
N GLU A 91 -26.31 -4.43 -5.89
CA GLU A 91 -27.25 -4.52 -4.78
C GLU A 91 -26.58 -4.98 -3.47
N ARG A 92 -25.52 -5.80 -3.58
CA ARG A 92 -24.81 -6.40 -2.44
C ARG A 92 -23.33 -6.47 -2.71
N ASN A 93 -22.54 -6.18 -1.69
CA ASN A 93 -21.10 -6.28 -1.77
C ASN A 93 -20.64 -7.74 -1.72
N PRO A 94 -19.94 -8.27 -2.76
CA PRO A 94 -19.49 -9.66 -2.75
C PRO A 94 -18.47 -9.96 -1.64
N PHE A 95 -17.89 -8.94 -0.99
CA PHE A 95 -16.97 -9.10 0.14
C PHE A 95 -17.65 -9.32 1.49
N ASP A 96 -18.96 -9.08 1.64
CA ASP A 96 -19.63 -9.13 2.94
C ASP A 96 -19.60 -10.51 3.61
N LYS A 97 -19.54 -11.57 2.79
CA LYS A 97 -19.47 -12.94 3.27
C LYS A 97 -18.08 -13.54 3.27
N ILE A 98 -17.05 -12.76 2.94
CA ILE A 98 -15.68 -13.26 2.80
C ILE A 98 -14.85 -12.89 4.02
N GLN A 99 -14.35 -13.92 4.72
CA GLN A 99 -13.38 -13.75 5.80
C GLN A 99 -11.96 -13.91 5.26
N ILE A 100 -11.20 -12.82 5.23
CA ILE A 100 -9.83 -12.80 4.72
C ILE A 100 -8.88 -12.81 5.92
N ARG A 101 -8.06 -13.85 6.03
CA ARG A 101 -7.01 -13.95 7.06
C ARG A 101 -5.64 -13.95 6.39
N PHE A 102 -4.78 -13.03 6.82
CA PHE A 102 -3.37 -13.01 6.42
C PHE A 102 -2.52 -13.53 7.59
N ARG A 103 -1.74 -14.59 7.33
CA ARG A 103 -0.67 -14.97 8.23
C ARG A 103 0.56 -14.12 7.90
N GLU A 104 0.70 -13.01 8.58
CA GLU A 104 1.93 -12.21 8.49
C GLU A 104 2.91 -12.75 9.53
N PRO A 105 4.15 -13.08 9.13
CA PRO A 105 5.17 -13.39 10.12
C PRO A 105 5.42 -12.15 10.98
N VAL A 106 5.52 -12.35 12.29
CA VAL A 106 5.95 -11.29 13.21
C VAL A 106 7.42 -10.99 12.88
N ILE A 107 7.64 -9.92 12.13
CA ILE A 107 9.00 -9.44 11.83
C ILE A 107 9.41 -8.58 13.02
N LEU A 108 10.31 -9.13 13.84
CA LEU A 108 10.93 -8.34 14.90
C LEU A 108 11.69 -7.16 14.29
N PRO A 109 11.61 -5.97 14.89
CA PRO A 109 12.40 -4.83 14.45
C PRO A 109 13.88 -5.20 14.40
N LYS A 110 14.55 -4.83 13.31
CA LYS A 110 16.00 -5.00 13.22
C LYS A 110 16.64 -3.96 14.12
N THR A 111 17.33 -4.41 15.14
CA THR A 111 18.13 -3.54 16.01
C THR A 111 19.48 -3.24 15.35
N ILE A 112 19.96 -2.03 15.49
CA ILE A 112 21.30 -1.64 15.07
C ILE A 112 22.27 -2.08 16.19
N PRO A 113 23.34 -2.84 15.90
CA PRO A 113 24.34 -3.19 16.90
C PRO A 113 24.94 -1.95 17.55
N LEU A 114 25.18 -1.99 18.87
CA LEU A 114 25.71 -0.85 19.62
C LEU A 114 27.02 -0.33 19.04
N GLN A 115 27.94 -1.22 18.64
CA GLN A 115 29.19 -0.84 17.98
C GLN A 115 28.99 -0.03 16.69
N THR A 116 27.98 -0.38 15.88
CA THR A 116 27.62 0.38 14.66
C THR A 116 27.10 1.77 15.01
N LEU A 117 26.34 1.87 16.10
CA LEU A 117 25.80 3.12 16.59
C LEU A 117 26.90 4.05 17.12
N GLU A 118 27.84 3.51 17.91
CA GLU A 118 29.01 4.23 18.41
C GLU A 118 29.90 4.74 17.28
N LEU A 119 30.15 3.91 16.26
CA LEU A 119 30.89 4.32 15.07
C LEU A 119 30.17 5.43 14.31
N PHE A 120 28.85 5.35 14.20
CA PHE A 120 28.05 6.34 13.52
C PHE A 120 28.08 7.69 14.25
N LEU A 121 27.91 7.69 15.56
CA LEU A 121 28.00 8.91 16.38
C LEU A 121 29.39 9.51 16.35
N SER A 122 30.44 8.69 16.51
CA SER A 122 31.83 9.19 16.45
C SER A 122 32.14 9.83 15.10
N THR A 123 31.65 9.26 14.00
CA THR A 123 31.79 9.81 12.65
C THR A 123 31.16 11.21 12.55
N ILE A 124 29.93 11.37 13.06
CA ILE A 124 29.22 12.66 13.03
C ILE A 124 29.92 13.71 13.89
N TYR A 125 30.40 13.35 15.07
CA TYR A 125 31.16 14.28 15.94
C TYR A 125 32.48 14.67 15.30
N ASN A 126 33.18 13.75 14.64
CA ASN A 126 34.39 14.05 13.90
C ASN A 126 34.12 14.99 12.71
N GLN A 127 33.05 14.78 11.97
CA GLN A 127 32.63 15.68 10.89
C GLN A 127 32.35 17.10 11.41
N ARG A 128 31.77 17.24 12.61
CA ARG A 128 31.58 18.55 13.24
C ARG A 128 32.89 19.25 13.55
N GLN A 129 33.90 18.53 14.03
CA GLN A 129 35.23 19.09 14.33
C GLN A 129 35.97 19.51 13.06
N LEU A 130 35.80 18.77 11.96
CA LEU A 130 36.42 19.05 10.66
C LEU A 130 35.65 20.11 9.86
N ALA A 131 34.47 20.50 10.30
CA ALA A 131 33.62 21.46 9.60
C ALA A 131 34.21 22.86 9.62
N THR A 132 34.50 23.40 8.43
CA THR A 132 35.08 24.72 8.24
C THR A 132 34.03 25.82 8.11
N THR A 133 32.80 25.48 7.76
CA THR A 133 31.69 26.43 7.58
C THR A 133 30.64 26.31 8.66
N SER A 134 29.98 27.42 9.01
CA SER A 134 28.83 27.43 9.96
C SER A 134 27.69 26.52 9.49
N TYR A 135 27.48 26.38 8.17
CA TYR A 135 26.48 25.50 7.60
C TYR A 135 26.79 24.02 7.87
N GLN A 136 28.05 23.59 7.65
CA GLN A 136 28.50 22.23 7.94
C GLN A 136 28.40 21.89 9.43
N GLN A 137 28.77 22.83 10.32
CA GLN A 137 28.66 22.66 11.77
C GLN A 137 27.20 22.47 12.21
N LYS A 138 26.28 23.30 11.68
CA LYS A 138 24.85 23.19 11.98
C LYS A 138 24.26 21.85 11.48
N ASN A 139 24.66 21.39 10.29
CA ASN A 139 24.19 20.10 9.77
C ASN A 139 24.68 18.93 10.62
N ALA A 140 25.96 18.89 10.99
CA ALA A 140 26.49 17.83 11.85
C ALA A 140 25.80 17.79 13.23
N LEU A 141 25.50 18.98 13.79
CA LEU A 141 24.77 19.08 15.06
C LEU A 141 23.33 18.55 14.93
N ARG A 142 22.64 18.93 13.85
CA ARG A 142 21.28 18.44 13.54
C ARG A 142 21.28 16.91 13.41
N ASP A 143 22.23 16.36 12.65
CA ASP A 143 22.31 14.93 12.37
C ASP A 143 22.60 14.13 13.67
N ALA A 144 23.47 14.66 14.55
CA ALA A 144 23.67 14.10 15.87
C ALA A 144 22.40 14.14 16.72
N ALA A 145 21.68 15.26 16.74
CA ALA A 145 20.44 15.40 17.50
C ALA A 145 19.35 14.43 17.03
N VAL A 146 19.21 14.23 15.72
CA VAL A 146 18.25 13.26 15.13
C VAL A 146 18.58 11.84 15.59
N ILE A 147 19.84 11.44 15.53
CA ILE A 147 20.23 10.08 15.94
C ILE A 147 20.04 9.87 17.41
N LEU A 148 20.44 10.82 18.25
CA LEU A 148 20.23 10.72 19.71
C LEU A 148 18.76 10.66 20.07
N SER A 149 17.88 11.38 19.38
CA SER A 149 16.45 11.30 19.61
C SER A 149 15.88 9.92 19.25
N LEU A 150 16.38 9.26 18.20
CA LEU A 150 15.96 7.92 17.79
C LEU A 150 16.43 6.81 18.75
N ILE A 151 17.53 7.05 19.52
CA ILE A 151 18.04 6.11 20.53
C ILE A 151 17.19 6.17 21.81
N HIS A 152 16.55 7.28 22.11
CA HIS A 152 15.78 7.50 23.34
C HIS A 152 14.29 7.16 23.23
N ILE A 153 13.83 6.67 22.06
CA ILE A 153 12.47 6.19 21.85
C ILE A 153 12.43 4.68 22.06
#